data_ebadd55b1b431fba3998dabbdf43b7dc
#
_entry.id   ebadd55b1b431fba3998dabbdf43b7dc
#
_cell.length_a   1.000
_cell.length_b   1.000
_cell.length_c   1.000
_cell.angle_alpha   90.00
_cell.angle_beta   90.00
_cell.angle_gamma   90.00
#
_symmetry.space_group_name_H-M   'P 1'
#
loop_
_entity.id
_entity.type
_entity.pdbx_description
1 polymer ?
#
loop_
_entity_poly.entity_id
_entity_poly.type
_entity_poly.pdbx_seq_one_letter_code
_entity_poly.pdbx_strand_id
1 'polypeptide(L)'
;VGLIFGIFIGVLFLKNGYSLGRSYAQRKASGWIFPALMIGLFLLLAFQVSFTPGGPIFFSIKGPGSQHAPILISLIAGLVISALAQRSRFCTMGAFRDVILIRDFHLIGGVAALLVFALMTNLIVGQFKPGFEGQPVAHTDHVWNFLGMTLAGLAFVLAGGCPGRQLFLSGEGDMDAAIFATGMIVGAGFAHNFAIASSPKGVGAFGPAAVIVGLLFCLAIGLTQRDKVSA
;
A
#
# COMPACT_ATOMS: atom_id res chain seq x y z
N VAL A 1 -4.83 3.15 13.98
CA VAL A 1 -6.17 3.73 14.19
C VAL A 1 -6.64 4.41 12.91
N GLY A 2 -5.89 5.36 12.32
CA GLY A 2 -6.30 6.09 11.10
C GLY A 2 -6.66 5.18 9.92
N LEU A 3 -5.86 4.15 9.62
CA LEU A 3 -6.15 3.20 8.54
C LEU A 3 -7.53 2.54 8.70
N ILE A 4 -7.83 2.05 9.90
CA ILE A 4 -9.11 1.40 10.20
C ILE A 4 -10.25 2.41 10.07
N PHE A 5 -10.05 3.65 10.51
CA PHE A 5 -11.04 4.71 10.38
C PHE A 5 -11.32 5.04 8.90
N GLY A 6 -10.28 5.15 8.08
CA GLY A 6 -10.42 5.34 6.63
C GLY A 6 -11.15 4.18 5.94
N ILE A 7 -10.83 2.93 6.32
CA ILE A 7 -11.55 1.74 5.84
C ILE A 7 -13.02 1.80 6.26
N PHE A 8 -13.32 2.18 7.48
CA PHE A 8 -14.70 2.32 7.96
C PHE A 8 -15.50 3.31 7.12
N ILE A 9 -14.95 4.51 6.83
CA ILE A 9 -15.59 5.49 5.94
C ILE A 9 -15.82 4.89 4.54
N GLY A 10 -14.81 4.21 3.97
CA GLY A 10 -14.93 3.55 2.68
C GLY A 10 -16.02 2.48 2.65
N VAL A 11 -16.15 1.70 3.72
CA VAL A 11 -17.22 0.69 3.86
C VAL A 11 -18.60 1.34 3.91
N LEU A 12 -18.73 2.52 4.50
CA LEU A 12 -19.99 3.28 4.45
C LEU A 12 -20.35 3.67 3.01
N PHE A 13 -19.36 4.03 2.17
CA PHE A 13 -19.62 4.28 0.75
C PHE A 13 -20.06 3.00 0.02
N LEU A 14 -19.43 1.86 0.29
CA LEU A 14 -19.86 0.56 -0.28
C LEU A 14 -21.30 0.23 0.12
N LYS A 15 -21.68 0.44 1.38
CA LYS A 15 -23.07 0.25 1.84
C LYS A 15 -24.07 1.18 1.15
N ASN A 16 -23.60 2.36 0.73
CA ASN A 16 -24.42 3.36 0.05
C ASN A 16 -24.34 3.24 -1.49
N GLY A 17 -23.94 2.08 -2.01
CA GLY A 17 -23.95 1.78 -3.45
C GLY A 17 -22.72 2.25 -4.21
N TYR A 18 -21.60 2.59 -3.53
CA TYR A 18 -20.35 2.85 -4.22
C TYR A 18 -19.88 1.60 -4.98
N SER A 19 -19.58 1.76 -6.24
CA SER A 19 -19.04 0.71 -7.10
C SER A 19 -18.10 1.31 -8.14
N LEU A 20 -16.95 0.69 -8.36
CA LEU A 20 -16.05 1.02 -9.48
C LEU A 20 -16.44 0.33 -10.78
N GLY A 21 -17.54 -0.43 -10.77
CA GLY A 21 -17.95 -1.21 -11.92
C GLY A 21 -17.16 -2.51 -12.04
N ARG A 22 -16.75 -2.85 -13.27
CA ARG A 22 -16.11 -4.12 -13.58
C ARG A 22 -14.59 -3.98 -13.63
N SER A 23 -13.90 -4.99 -13.12
CA SER A 23 -12.47 -5.19 -13.37
C SER A 23 -12.23 -5.69 -14.80
N TYR A 24 -11.16 -5.24 -15.42
CA TYR A 24 -10.83 -5.57 -16.80
C TYR A 24 -9.61 -6.48 -16.88
N ALA A 25 -9.73 -7.59 -17.60
CA ALA A 25 -8.60 -8.44 -17.90
C ALA A 25 -7.60 -7.73 -18.83
N GLN A 26 -6.31 -8.02 -18.66
CA GLN A 26 -5.26 -7.45 -19.49
C GLN A 26 -5.44 -7.83 -20.96
N ARG A 27 -5.29 -6.86 -21.86
CA ARG A 27 -5.25 -7.09 -23.29
C ARG A 27 -3.89 -7.71 -23.70
N LYS A 28 -3.88 -8.59 -24.70
CA LYS A 28 -2.66 -9.28 -25.16
C LYS A 28 -1.49 -8.32 -25.46
N ALA A 29 -1.74 -7.19 -26.07
CA ALA A 29 -0.68 -6.23 -26.44
C ALA A 29 -0.22 -5.37 -25.27
N SER A 30 -1.16 -4.75 -24.49
CA SER A 30 -0.84 -3.88 -23.37
C SER A 30 -0.52 -4.65 -22.08
N GLY A 31 -0.93 -5.92 -22.00
CA GLY A 31 -0.70 -6.78 -20.84
C GLY A 31 0.77 -7.04 -20.53
N TRP A 32 1.66 -6.88 -21.50
CA TRP A 32 3.11 -7.03 -21.31
C TRP A 32 3.81 -5.81 -20.70
N ILE A 33 3.14 -4.66 -20.68
CA ILE A 33 3.76 -3.40 -20.17
C ILE A 33 4.14 -3.55 -18.69
N PHE A 34 3.21 -4.01 -17.85
CA PHE A 34 3.47 -4.15 -16.42
C PHE A 34 4.52 -5.24 -16.10
N PRO A 35 4.44 -6.48 -16.63
CA PRO A 35 5.50 -7.47 -16.49
C PRO A 35 6.87 -6.97 -16.98
N ALA A 36 6.93 -6.29 -18.13
CA ALA A 36 8.17 -5.72 -18.65
C ALA A 36 8.75 -4.64 -17.72
N LEU A 37 7.89 -3.76 -17.17
CA LEU A 37 8.29 -2.78 -16.16
C LEU A 37 8.89 -3.47 -14.92
N MET A 38 8.23 -4.49 -14.40
CA MET A 38 8.69 -5.21 -13.21
C MET A 38 10.00 -5.96 -13.45
N ILE A 39 10.16 -6.59 -14.63
CA ILE A 39 11.43 -7.22 -15.04
C ILE A 39 12.52 -6.16 -15.17
N GLY A 40 12.23 -5.03 -15.80
CA GLY A 40 13.17 -3.91 -15.92
C GLY A 40 13.66 -3.41 -14.56
N LEU A 41 12.74 -3.19 -13.60
CA LEU A 41 13.09 -2.78 -12.24
C LEU A 41 13.92 -3.86 -11.51
N PHE A 42 13.58 -5.14 -11.70
CA PHE A 42 14.37 -6.26 -11.15
C PHE A 42 15.77 -6.31 -11.74
N LEU A 43 15.95 -6.13 -13.05
CA LEU A 43 17.26 -6.10 -13.70
C LEU A 43 18.08 -4.91 -13.22
N LEU A 44 17.50 -3.71 -13.07
CA LEU A 44 18.18 -2.57 -12.49
C LEU A 44 18.71 -2.86 -11.08
N LEU A 45 17.92 -3.54 -10.27
CA LEU A 45 18.32 -3.95 -8.92
C LEU A 45 19.40 -5.05 -8.96
N ALA A 46 19.25 -6.07 -9.80
CA ALA A 46 20.16 -7.20 -9.89
C ALA A 46 21.55 -6.81 -10.40
N PHE A 47 21.61 -5.92 -11.39
CA PHE A 47 22.87 -5.39 -11.93
C PHE A 47 23.40 -4.19 -11.17
N GLN A 48 22.71 -3.76 -10.10
CA GLN A 48 23.07 -2.61 -9.28
C GLN A 48 23.40 -1.35 -10.12
N VAL A 49 22.59 -1.11 -11.15
CA VAL A 49 22.77 0.04 -12.03
C VAL A 49 22.56 1.31 -11.22
N SER A 50 23.60 2.13 -11.11
CA SER A 50 23.52 3.42 -10.42
C SER A 50 24.24 4.48 -11.24
N PHE A 51 23.66 5.67 -11.27
CA PHE A 51 24.27 6.86 -11.83
C PHE A 51 24.92 7.67 -10.71
N THR A 52 25.70 8.67 -11.08
CA THR A 52 26.31 9.60 -10.12
C THR A 52 25.26 10.21 -9.17
N PRO A 53 25.65 10.60 -7.93
CA PRO A 53 24.77 11.30 -7.02
C PRO A 53 24.06 12.48 -7.70
N GLY A 54 22.72 12.47 -7.71
CA GLY A 54 21.88 13.42 -8.43
C GLY A 54 21.36 12.94 -9.79
N GLY A 55 21.75 11.75 -10.24
CA GLY A 55 21.16 11.09 -11.41
C GLY A 55 19.79 10.47 -11.12
N PRO A 56 19.07 9.99 -12.15
CA PRO A 56 17.70 9.49 -12.00
C PRO A 56 17.59 8.16 -11.23
N ILE A 57 18.67 7.40 -11.15
CA ILE A 57 18.73 6.09 -10.47
C ILE A 57 20.00 6.04 -9.65
N PHE A 58 19.87 5.87 -8.34
CA PHE A 58 20.98 5.71 -7.41
C PHE A 58 20.54 4.89 -6.19
N PHE A 59 21.52 4.25 -5.53
CA PHE A 59 21.25 3.52 -4.29
C PHE A 59 21.33 4.47 -3.08
N SER A 60 20.40 4.27 -2.16
CA SER A 60 20.40 5.02 -0.90
C SER A 60 21.63 4.66 -0.07
N ILE A 61 22.41 5.67 0.33
CA ILE A 61 23.63 5.50 1.13
C ILE A 61 23.32 5.62 2.63
N LYS A 62 22.23 6.29 2.99
CA LYS A 62 21.83 6.57 4.37
C LYS A 62 20.35 6.29 4.59
N GLY A 63 19.98 6.03 5.84
CA GLY A 63 18.61 5.78 6.24
C GLY A 63 18.12 4.37 5.90
N PRO A 64 16.80 4.11 6.02
CA PRO A 64 16.22 2.77 5.85
C PRO A 64 16.45 2.17 4.47
N GLY A 65 16.51 2.98 3.43
CA GLY A 65 16.74 2.52 2.06
C GLY A 65 18.13 1.94 1.81
N SER A 66 19.11 2.22 2.71
CA SER A 66 20.44 1.61 2.64
C SER A 66 20.53 0.25 3.33
N GLN A 67 19.52 -0.11 4.13
CA GLN A 67 19.45 -1.38 4.84
C GLN A 67 18.59 -2.35 4.03
N HIS A 68 19.25 -3.20 3.25
CA HIS A 68 18.55 -4.18 2.43
C HIS A 68 19.11 -5.58 2.67
N ALA A 69 18.24 -6.58 2.61
CA ALA A 69 18.64 -7.97 2.64
C ALA A 69 19.32 -8.38 1.33
N PRO A 70 20.15 -9.44 1.34
CA PRO A 70 20.71 -10.01 0.11
C PRO A 70 19.61 -10.30 -0.92
N ILE A 71 19.85 -9.97 -2.19
CA ILE A 71 18.84 -10.06 -3.27
C ILE A 71 18.24 -11.46 -3.37
N LEU A 72 19.05 -12.52 -3.25
CA LEU A 72 18.56 -13.90 -3.34
C LEU A 72 17.59 -14.24 -2.20
N ILE A 73 17.90 -13.82 -0.97
CA ILE A 73 17.01 -14.04 0.19
C ILE A 73 15.70 -13.26 0.01
N SER A 74 15.79 -12.02 -0.43
CA SER A 74 14.62 -11.19 -0.71
C SER A 74 13.72 -11.78 -1.80
N LEU A 75 14.34 -12.34 -2.86
CA LEU A 75 13.62 -12.98 -3.95
C LEU A 75 12.88 -14.25 -3.47
N ILE A 76 13.59 -15.15 -2.78
CA ILE A 76 12.99 -16.39 -2.25
C ILE A 76 11.87 -16.05 -1.25
N ALA A 77 12.12 -15.16 -0.31
CA ALA A 77 11.11 -14.73 0.66
C ALA A 77 9.90 -14.09 -0.05
N GLY A 78 10.13 -13.25 -1.04
CA GLY A 78 9.08 -12.63 -1.85
C GLY A 78 8.23 -13.66 -2.59
N LEU A 79 8.84 -14.69 -3.19
CA LEU A 79 8.12 -15.76 -3.88
C LEU A 79 7.27 -16.58 -2.90
N VAL A 80 7.81 -16.95 -1.75
CA VAL A 80 7.08 -17.72 -0.72
C VAL A 80 5.91 -16.90 -0.17
N ILE A 81 6.16 -15.64 0.21
CA ILE A 81 5.12 -14.74 0.75
C ILE A 81 4.03 -14.52 -0.30
N SER A 82 4.39 -14.27 -1.56
CA SER A 82 3.43 -14.06 -2.64
C SER A 82 2.57 -15.30 -2.87
N ALA A 83 3.15 -16.50 -2.89
CA ALA A 83 2.40 -17.75 -3.06
C ALA A 83 1.42 -17.98 -1.90
N LEU A 84 1.84 -17.74 -0.65
CA LEU A 84 0.99 -17.87 0.53
C LEU A 84 -0.14 -16.83 0.52
N ALA A 85 0.19 -15.57 0.24
CA ALA A 85 -0.78 -14.48 0.21
C ALA A 85 -1.80 -14.65 -0.92
N GLN A 86 -1.37 -15.17 -2.07
CA GLN A 86 -2.23 -15.52 -3.18
C GLN A 86 -3.22 -16.62 -2.82
N ARG A 87 -2.73 -17.72 -2.26
CA ARG A 87 -3.59 -18.85 -1.86
C ARG A 87 -4.58 -18.49 -0.76
N SER A 88 -4.17 -17.68 0.21
CA SER A 88 -5.03 -17.23 1.31
C SER A 88 -5.95 -16.07 0.93
N ARG A 89 -5.78 -15.48 -0.26
CA ARG A 89 -6.44 -14.22 -0.68
C ARG A 89 -6.25 -13.10 0.33
N PHE A 90 -5.08 -13.09 0.98
CA PHE A 90 -4.79 -12.16 2.06
C PHE A 90 -4.96 -10.71 1.63
N CYS A 91 -5.73 -9.96 2.39
CA CYS A 91 -5.98 -8.53 2.18
C CYS A 91 -6.29 -7.86 3.52
N THR A 92 -5.43 -6.93 3.95
CA THR A 92 -5.63 -6.22 5.22
C THR A 92 -6.88 -5.33 5.18
N MET A 93 -7.16 -4.66 4.06
CA MET A 93 -8.39 -3.88 3.91
C MET A 93 -9.62 -4.79 3.91
N GLY A 94 -9.57 -5.89 3.15
CA GLY A 94 -10.63 -6.90 3.10
C GLY A 94 -10.95 -7.46 4.47
N ALA A 95 -9.94 -7.69 5.31
CA ALA A 95 -10.11 -8.20 6.67
C ALA A 95 -11.06 -7.32 7.51
N PHE A 96 -10.87 -6.01 7.50
CA PHE A 96 -11.75 -5.09 8.22
C PHE A 96 -13.10 -4.90 7.51
N ARG A 97 -13.09 -4.81 6.17
CA ARG A 97 -14.31 -4.69 5.37
C ARG A 97 -15.27 -5.86 5.61
N ASP A 98 -14.77 -7.09 5.57
CA ASP A 98 -15.58 -8.29 5.65
C ASP A 98 -16.18 -8.48 7.04
N VAL A 99 -15.45 -8.11 8.10
CA VAL A 99 -16.01 -8.06 9.46
C VAL A 99 -17.18 -7.08 9.54
N ILE A 100 -17.07 -5.89 8.92
CA ILE A 100 -18.10 -4.84 9.01
C ILE A 100 -19.30 -5.14 8.10
N LEU A 101 -19.07 -5.69 6.90
CA LEU A 101 -20.13 -5.92 5.91
C LEU A 101 -20.88 -7.22 6.14
N ILE A 102 -20.17 -8.31 6.36
CA ILE A 102 -20.72 -9.68 6.34
C ILE A 102 -20.40 -10.48 7.60
N ARG A 103 -19.69 -9.88 8.57
CA ARG A 103 -19.26 -10.54 9.82
C ARG A 103 -18.39 -11.78 9.58
N ASP A 104 -17.59 -11.78 8.52
CA ASP A 104 -16.62 -12.83 8.25
C ASP A 104 -15.28 -12.48 8.94
N PHE A 105 -14.79 -13.41 9.76
CA PHE A 105 -13.58 -13.27 10.56
C PHE A 105 -12.39 -14.03 9.99
N HIS A 106 -12.50 -14.64 8.82
CA HIS A 106 -11.42 -15.44 8.24
C HIS A 106 -10.16 -14.59 7.98
N LEU A 107 -10.28 -13.51 7.24
CA LEU A 107 -9.14 -12.64 6.90
C LEU A 107 -8.60 -11.89 8.10
N ILE A 108 -9.46 -11.45 9.04
CA ILE A 108 -9.00 -10.75 10.24
C ILE A 108 -8.20 -11.68 11.17
N GLY A 109 -8.53 -12.97 11.19
CA GLY A 109 -7.71 -13.98 11.86
C GLY A 109 -6.30 -14.05 11.30
N GLY A 110 -6.13 -13.95 9.99
CA GLY A 110 -4.83 -13.86 9.32
C GLY A 110 -4.05 -12.59 9.71
N VAL A 111 -4.71 -11.43 9.79
CA VAL A 111 -4.09 -10.19 10.26
C VAL A 111 -3.68 -10.29 11.72
N ALA A 112 -4.52 -10.86 12.58
CA ALA A 112 -4.20 -11.08 13.99
C ALA A 112 -3.01 -12.02 14.16
N ALA A 113 -2.94 -13.12 13.42
CA ALA A 113 -1.80 -14.02 13.42
C ALA A 113 -0.52 -13.30 12.99
N LEU A 114 -0.55 -12.52 11.91
CA LEU A 114 0.59 -11.73 11.45
C LEU A 114 1.09 -10.78 12.54
N LEU A 115 0.20 -10.07 13.22
CA LEU A 115 0.56 -9.15 14.31
C LEU A 115 1.19 -9.90 15.50
N VAL A 116 0.63 -11.04 15.90
CA VAL A 116 1.16 -11.85 17.00
C VAL A 116 2.56 -12.37 16.66
N PHE A 117 2.75 -12.96 15.48
CA PHE A 117 4.06 -13.48 15.08
C PHE A 117 5.09 -12.36 14.88
N ALA A 118 4.70 -11.21 14.33
CA ALA A 118 5.58 -10.06 14.22
C ALA A 118 6.01 -9.53 15.60
N LEU A 119 5.08 -9.45 16.55
CA LEU A 119 5.40 -9.05 17.93
C LEU A 119 6.36 -10.05 18.60
N MET A 120 6.05 -11.35 18.49
CA MET A 120 6.91 -12.39 19.06
C MET A 120 8.32 -12.34 18.46
N THR A 121 8.43 -12.20 17.15
CA THR A 121 9.72 -12.09 16.46
C THR A 121 10.50 -10.87 16.95
N ASN A 122 9.86 -9.70 17.05
CA ASN A 122 10.50 -8.48 17.53
C ASN A 122 10.96 -8.59 18.99
N LEU A 123 10.21 -9.29 19.84
CA LEU A 123 10.61 -9.56 21.21
C LEU A 123 11.83 -10.49 21.27
N ILE A 124 11.85 -11.57 20.47
CA ILE A 124 12.95 -12.53 20.43
C ILE A 124 14.24 -11.88 19.90
N VAL A 125 14.14 -11.05 18.87
CA VAL A 125 15.28 -10.37 18.23
C VAL A 125 15.71 -9.12 19.03
N GLY A 126 14.96 -8.73 20.07
CA GLY A 126 15.27 -7.56 20.88
C GLY A 126 15.05 -6.21 20.18
N GLN A 127 14.24 -6.19 19.13
CA GLN A 127 13.91 -4.98 18.36
C GLN A 127 12.60 -4.31 18.83
N PHE A 128 11.93 -4.88 19.81
CA PHE A 128 10.70 -4.29 20.35
C PHE A 128 11.02 -3.05 21.20
N LYS A 129 10.55 -1.90 20.75
CA LYS A 129 10.67 -0.63 21.48
C LYS A 129 9.25 -0.10 21.75
N PRO A 130 8.78 -0.16 23.02
CA PRO A 130 7.48 0.39 23.37
C PRO A 130 7.53 1.92 23.41
N GLY A 131 6.39 2.56 23.08
CA GLY A 131 6.25 4.01 23.09
C GLY A 131 6.18 4.65 21.71
N PHE A 132 6.04 5.97 21.69
CA PHE A 132 5.93 6.76 20.48
C PHE A 132 7.19 7.56 20.17
N GLU A 133 8.04 7.77 21.15
CA GLU A 133 9.28 8.54 21.02
C GLU A 133 10.45 7.63 20.64
N GLY A 134 11.38 8.17 19.86
CA GLY A 134 12.58 7.46 19.46
C GLY A 134 12.36 6.24 18.55
N GLN A 135 11.19 6.13 17.92
CA GLN A 135 10.92 5.07 16.97
C GLN A 135 11.70 5.30 15.68
N PRO A 136 12.33 4.26 15.11
CA PRO A 136 13.05 4.42 13.86
C PRO A 136 12.09 4.81 12.73
N VAL A 137 12.49 5.81 11.93
CA VAL A 137 11.76 6.28 10.73
C VAL A 137 10.36 6.86 11.00
N ALA A 138 10.02 7.14 12.26
CA ALA A 138 8.73 7.69 12.62
C ALA A 138 8.88 9.11 13.22
N HIS A 139 7.86 9.92 13.09
CA HIS A 139 7.72 11.22 13.72
C HIS A 139 6.47 11.24 14.61
N THR A 140 6.38 12.23 15.50
CA THR A 140 5.32 12.33 16.52
C THR A 140 4.17 13.25 16.14
N ASP A 141 4.08 13.68 14.88
CA ASP A 141 2.95 14.49 14.37
C ASP A 141 1.69 13.64 14.23
N HIS A 142 1.08 13.29 15.35
CA HIS A 142 -0.01 12.30 15.41
C HIS A 142 -1.23 12.65 14.56
N VAL A 143 -1.56 13.94 14.42
CA VAL A 143 -2.70 14.40 13.62
C VAL A 143 -2.49 14.05 12.16
N TRP A 144 -1.32 14.38 11.61
CA TRP A 144 -1.00 14.08 10.21
C TRP A 144 -0.79 12.59 9.95
N ASN A 145 -0.23 11.86 10.93
CA ASN A 145 -0.15 10.40 10.88
C ASN A 145 -1.55 9.78 10.82
N PHE A 146 -2.49 10.28 11.63
CA PHE A 146 -3.87 9.81 11.62
C PHE A 146 -4.56 10.11 10.30
N LEU A 147 -4.49 11.35 9.81
CA LEU A 147 -5.15 11.77 8.56
C LEU A 147 -4.54 11.09 7.33
N GLY A 148 -3.22 10.96 7.25
CA GLY A 148 -2.54 10.26 6.16
C GLY A 148 -2.93 8.78 6.11
N MET A 149 -2.98 8.11 7.26
CA MET A 149 -3.45 6.72 7.34
C MET A 149 -4.95 6.59 7.06
N THR A 150 -5.75 7.60 7.41
CA THR A 150 -7.18 7.67 7.05
C THR A 150 -7.35 7.76 5.53
N LEU A 151 -6.57 8.63 4.88
CA LEU A 151 -6.53 8.72 3.42
C LEU A 151 -6.17 7.38 2.78
N ALA A 152 -5.11 6.74 3.28
CA ALA A 152 -4.67 5.43 2.77
C ALA A 152 -5.78 4.37 2.91
N GLY A 153 -6.41 4.26 4.09
CA GLY A 153 -7.49 3.31 4.34
C GLY A 153 -8.71 3.54 3.45
N LEU A 154 -9.10 4.79 3.28
CA LEU A 154 -10.18 5.18 2.38
C LEU A 154 -9.86 4.84 0.93
N ALA A 155 -8.67 5.21 0.46
CA ALA A 155 -8.22 4.92 -0.90
C ALA A 155 -8.17 3.41 -1.19
N PHE A 156 -7.75 2.58 -0.24
CA PHE A 156 -7.73 1.12 -0.40
C PHE A 156 -9.12 0.53 -0.59
N VAL A 157 -10.12 1.05 0.13
CA VAL A 157 -11.52 0.58 -0.06
C VAL A 157 -12.05 1.05 -1.40
N LEU A 158 -11.82 2.29 -1.78
CA LEU A 158 -12.27 2.82 -3.07
C LEU A 158 -11.60 2.08 -4.24
N ALA A 159 -10.34 1.66 -4.10
CA ALA A 159 -9.63 0.88 -5.11
C ALA A 159 -9.90 -0.64 -5.04
N GLY A 160 -10.72 -1.11 -4.11
CA GLY A 160 -11.12 -2.51 -4.01
C GLY A 160 -10.09 -3.46 -3.39
N GLY A 161 -8.93 -2.97 -2.89
CA GLY A 161 -7.92 -3.82 -2.28
C GLY A 161 -6.78 -3.06 -1.62
N CYS A 162 -6.10 -3.69 -0.66
CA CYS A 162 -4.88 -3.14 -0.09
C CYS A 162 -3.72 -3.23 -1.11
N PRO A 163 -2.63 -2.45 -0.94
CA PRO A 163 -1.48 -2.48 -1.86
C PRO A 163 -0.94 -3.88 -2.15
N GLY A 164 -0.79 -4.72 -1.13
CA GLY A 164 -0.34 -6.11 -1.30
C GLY A 164 -1.30 -6.91 -2.18
N ARG A 165 -2.60 -6.82 -1.95
CA ARG A 165 -3.60 -7.52 -2.78
C ARG A 165 -3.56 -7.04 -4.23
N GLN A 166 -3.39 -5.76 -4.47
CA GLN A 166 -3.27 -5.21 -5.83
C GLN A 166 -2.02 -5.74 -6.56
N LEU A 167 -0.89 -5.89 -5.87
CA LEU A 167 0.30 -6.52 -6.46
C LEU A 167 0.03 -7.97 -6.86
N PHE A 168 -0.65 -8.75 -6.02
CA PHE A 168 -0.98 -10.14 -6.36
C PHE A 168 -1.95 -10.23 -7.53
N LEU A 169 -3.02 -9.42 -7.54
CA LEU A 169 -3.98 -9.36 -8.63
C LEU A 169 -3.35 -8.93 -9.95
N SER A 170 -2.42 -7.97 -9.93
CA SER A 170 -1.69 -7.57 -11.13
C SER A 170 -0.88 -8.73 -11.72
N GLY A 171 -0.31 -9.59 -10.87
CA GLY A 171 0.36 -10.83 -11.28
C GLY A 171 -0.59 -11.90 -11.83
N GLU A 172 -1.86 -11.87 -11.43
CA GLU A 172 -2.93 -12.73 -11.97
C GLU A 172 -3.46 -12.24 -13.33
N GLY A 173 -3.06 -11.05 -13.78
CA GLY A 173 -3.50 -10.47 -15.04
C GLY A 173 -4.68 -9.51 -14.93
N ASP A 174 -4.92 -8.96 -13.74
CA ASP A 174 -5.90 -7.89 -13.53
C ASP A 174 -5.30 -6.54 -13.95
N MET A 175 -5.91 -5.89 -14.94
CA MET A 175 -5.42 -4.63 -15.52
C MET A 175 -5.59 -3.46 -14.54
N ASP A 176 -6.68 -3.41 -13.81
CA ASP A 176 -6.94 -2.33 -12.87
C ASP A 176 -5.95 -2.37 -11.71
N ALA A 177 -5.65 -3.59 -11.23
CA ALA A 177 -4.61 -3.80 -10.23
C ALA A 177 -3.21 -3.43 -10.75
N ALA A 178 -2.89 -3.69 -12.01
CA ALA A 178 -1.62 -3.29 -12.62
C ALA A 178 -1.50 -1.76 -12.73
N ILE A 179 -2.57 -1.07 -13.10
CA ILE A 179 -2.63 0.40 -13.12
C ILE A 179 -2.47 0.95 -11.70
N PHE A 180 -3.14 0.35 -10.71
CA PHE A 180 -2.99 0.75 -9.31
C PHE A 180 -1.54 0.61 -8.84
N ALA A 181 -0.90 -0.54 -9.10
CA ALA A 181 0.49 -0.78 -8.73
C ALA A 181 1.45 0.22 -9.39
N THR A 182 1.25 0.53 -10.67
CA THR A 182 2.00 1.57 -11.38
C THR A 182 1.76 2.94 -10.75
N GLY A 183 0.52 3.26 -10.39
CA GLY A 183 0.15 4.49 -9.68
C GLY A 183 0.86 4.65 -8.34
N MET A 184 1.05 3.55 -7.59
CA MET A 184 1.82 3.57 -6.35
C MET A 184 3.29 3.95 -6.59
N ILE A 185 3.92 3.41 -7.64
CA ILE A 185 5.31 3.72 -8.00
C ILE A 185 5.44 5.19 -8.37
N VAL A 186 4.58 5.68 -9.26
CA VAL A 186 4.57 7.09 -9.71
C VAL A 186 4.26 8.03 -8.54
N GLY A 187 3.26 7.69 -7.71
CA GLY A 187 2.89 8.46 -6.53
C GLY A 187 4.00 8.56 -5.50
N ALA A 188 4.72 7.47 -5.25
CA ALA A 188 5.88 7.48 -4.36
C ALA A 188 7.00 8.36 -4.92
N GLY A 189 7.32 8.26 -6.21
CA GLY A 189 8.29 9.12 -6.88
C GLY A 189 7.90 10.60 -6.78
N PHE A 190 6.64 10.92 -7.03
CA PHE A 190 6.12 12.28 -6.88
C PHE A 190 6.23 12.79 -5.43
N ALA A 191 5.80 11.98 -4.45
CA ALA A 191 5.83 12.39 -3.06
C ALA A 191 7.25 12.69 -2.54
N HIS A 192 8.24 11.90 -2.96
CA HIS A 192 9.62 12.12 -2.58
C HIS A 192 10.26 13.35 -3.27
N ASN A 193 9.93 13.60 -4.54
CA ASN A 193 10.52 14.71 -5.28
C ASN A 193 9.90 16.07 -4.93
N PHE A 194 8.65 16.12 -4.47
CA PHE A 194 7.93 17.35 -4.18
C PHE A 194 7.73 17.64 -2.69
N ALA A 195 8.60 17.10 -1.83
CA ALA A 195 8.57 17.32 -0.38
C ALA A 195 7.19 17.03 0.28
N ILE A 196 6.47 16.05 -0.26
CA ILE A 196 5.21 15.56 0.30
C ILE A 196 5.49 14.44 1.32
N ALA A 197 6.49 13.59 1.02
CA ALA A 197 6.83 12.45 1.86
C ALA A 197 7.32 12.92 3.23
N SER A 198 6.81 12.27 4.27
CA SER A 198 7.25 12.48 5.65
C SER A 198 8.64 11.87 5.90
N SER A 199 9.32 12.37 6.91
CA SER A 199 10.62 11.88 7.37
C SER A 199 10.63 11.77 8.90
N PRO A 200 11.67 11.18 9.53
CA PRO A 200 11.79 11.18 10.98
C PRO A 200 11.82 12.57 11.63
N LYS A 201 12.08 13.62 10.83
CA LYS A 201 12.07 15.01 11.28
C LYS A 201 10.67 15.64 11.32
N GLY A 202 9.68 14.97 10.80
CA GLY A 202 8.30 15.46 10.74
C GLY A 202 7.66 15.30 9.35
N VAL A 203 6.54 15.97 9.17
CA VAL A 203 5.75 15.95 7.93
C VAL A 203 6.46 16.75 6.84
N GLY A 204 6.41 16.27 5.61
CA GLY A 204 6.91 17.02 4.45
C GLY A 204 6.19 18.37 4.28
N ALA A 205 6.89 19.36 3.74
CA ALA A 205 6.37 20.74 3.62
C ALA A 205 5.00 20.80 2.93
N PHE A 206 4.78 19.97 1.90
CA PHE A 206 3.51 19.87 1.18
C PHE A 206 2.67 18.65 1.58
N GLY A 207 3.12 17.88 2.58
CA GLY A 207 2.41 16.72 3.10
C GLY A 207 0.98 17.02 3.56
N PRO A 208 0.77 18.05 4.42
CA PRO A 208 -0.57 18.44 4.86
C PRO A 208 -1.53 18.77 3.72
N ALA A 209 -1.08 19.57 2.76
CA ALA A 209 -1.88 19.93 1.59
C ALA A 209 -2.25 18.71 0.74
N ALA A 210 -1.29 17.82 0.51
CA ALA A 210 -1.52 16.57 -0.25
C ALA A 210 -2.52 15.65 0.43
N VAL A 211 -2.46 15.53 1.77
CA VAL A 211 -3.42 14.71 2.54
C VAL A 211 -4.83 15.30 2.45
N ILE A 212 -4.99 16.62 2.60
CA ILE A 212 -6.30 17.28 2.50
C ILE A 212 -6.87 17.11 1.09
N VAL A 213 -6.08 17.41 0.05
CA VAL A 213 -6.52 17.25 -1.35
C VAL A 213 -6.88 15.80 -1.65
N GLY A 214 -6.07 14.86 -1.19
CA GLY A 214 -6.33 13.43 -1.36
C GLY A 214 -7.62 12.98 -0.67
N LEU A 215 -7.89 13.44 0.55
CA LEU A 215 -9.14 13.15 1.26
C LEU A 215 -10.35 13.71 0.52
N LEU A 216 -10.28 14.97 0.09
CA LEU A 216 -11.36 15.60 -0.68
C LEU A 216 -11.62 14.85 -1.99
N PHE A 217 -10.58 14.45 -2.70
CA PHE A 217 -10.67 13.66 -3.93
C PHE A 217 -11.32 12.31 -3.68
N CYS A 218 -10.87 11.56 -2.66
CA CYS A 218 -11.46 10.28 -2.30
C CYS A 218 -12.94 10.42 -1.87
N LEU A 219 -13.28 11.46 -1.11
CA LEU A 219 -14.67 11.73 -0.75
C LEU A 219 -15.53 12.05 -1.99
N ALA A 220 -15.02 12.87 -2.91
CA ALA A 220 -15.71 13.17 -4.15
C ALA A 220 -15.98 11.90 -4.98
N ILE A 221 -14.97 11.01 -5.13
CA ILE A 221 -15.15 9.73 -5.82
C ILE A 221 -16.21 8.87 -5.10
N GLY A 222 -16.09 8.69 -3.79
CA GLY A 222 -17.03 7.89 -3.01
C GLY A 222 -18.47 8.36 -3.06
N LEU A 223 -18.67 9.67 -3.25
CA LEU A 223 -20.01 10.27 -3.34
C LEU A 223 -20.58 10.25 -4.75
N THR A 224 -19.73 10.34 -5.78
CA THR A 224 -20.17 10.47 -7.19
C THR A 224 -20.29 9.12 -7.90
N GLN A 225 -19.41 8.16 -7.58
CA GLN A 225 -19.40 6.83 -8.21
C GLN A 225 -20.34 5.87 -7.46
N ARG A 226 -21.62 6.04 -7.68
CA ARG A 226 -22.66 5.18 -7.10
C ARG A 226 -23.43 4.49 -8.21
N ASP A 227 -23.60 3.19 -8.10
CA ASP A 227 -24.56 2.48 -8.95
C ASP A 227 -25.96 3.03 -8.66
N LYS A 228 -26.64 3.50 -9.70
CA LYS A 228 -28.06 3.79 -9.59
C LYS A 228 -28.75 2.45 -9.34
N VAL A 229 -29.11 2.20 -8.10
CA VAL A 229 -30.02 1.10 -7.79
C VAL A 229 -31.28 1.39 -8.62
N SER A 230 -31.45 0.66 -9.72
CA SER A 230 -32.72 0.62 -10.45
C SER A 230 -33.74 0.04 -9.47
N ALA A 231 -34.58 0.92 -8.94
CA ALA A 231 -35.75 0.58 -8.17
C ALA A 231 -36.74 -0.26 -8.95
#